data_59fe37658351b05f48b2572b24f74e06
#
_entry.id   59fe37658351b05f48b2572b24f74e06
#
_cell.length_a   1.000
_cell.length_b   1.000
_cell.length_c   1.000
_cell.angle_alpha   90.00
_cell.angle_beta   90.00
_cell.angle_gamma   90.00
#
_symmetry.space_group_name_H-M   'P 1'
#
loop_
_entity.id
_entity.type
_entity.pdbx_description
1 polymer ?
#
loop_
_entity_poly.entity_id
_entity_poly.type
_entity_poly.pdbx_seq_one_letter_code
_entity_poly.pdbx_strand_id
1 'polypeptide(L)'
;QDPTPQQDGNTMIENSGLTNIQGEAKISHNHVTTAKVHSTATYRKEDKSRNVAVTTYGKDVQPLSQQQAATKNKERRKVKLHRFANFMIDNGRISTLERTISDDSSDKLFTIDYEEGANVATYAINPECKALILSDIQTFQNYVAKFNITGNPTDIVVKQEGRLNKVGKQWVVSEKLVVEFK
;
A
#
# COMPACT_ATOMS: atom_id res chain seq x y z
N GLN A 1 -66.20 37.79 15.11
CA GLN A 1 -66.48 36.67 16.04
C GLN A 1 -65.44 35.62 15.87
N ASP A 2 -64.49 35.63 16.83
CA ASP A 2 -63.59 34.48 17.14
C ASP A 2 -64.42 33.30 17.64
N PRO A 3 -63.92 32.05 17.63
CA PRO A 3 -62.87 31.70 18.55
C PRO A 3 -61.78 30.70 18.06
N THR A 4 -60.62 30.86 18.62
CA THR A 4 -59.54 29.85 18.82
C THR A 4 -60.10 28.63 19.53
N PRO A 5 -59.50 27.45 19.27
CA PRO A 5 -59.07 26.64 20.40
C PRO A 5 -57.61 26.21 20.36
N GLN A 6 -56.99 26.37 21.52
CA GLN A 6 -55.81 25.68 22.00
C GLN A 6 -55.96 24.17 21.91
N GLN A 7 -54.88 23.47 21.64
CA GLN A 7 -54.64 22.15 22.24
C GLN A 7 -53.17 21.90 22.41
N ASP A 8 -52.78 21.82 23.68
CA ASP A 8 -51.58 21.28 24.23
C ASP A 8 -51.42 19.79 23.87
N GLY A 9 -50.24 19.38 23.54
CA GLY A 9 -49.90 17.96 23.32
C GLY A 9 -48.43 17.73 23.60
N ASN A 10 -48.04 17.89 24.88
CA ASN A 10 -46.76 17.49 25.37
C ASN A 10 -46.70 15.96 25.52
N THR A 11 -45.98 15.27 24.66
CA THR A 11 -45.71 13.85 24.86
C THR A 11 -44.23 13.68 25.16
N MET A 12 -43.94 13.60 26.46
CA MET A 12 -42.70 13.06 26.97
C MET A 12 -42.57 11.60 26.55
N ILE A 13 -41.51 11.28 25.83
CA ILE A 13 -41.09 9.89 25.69
C ILE A 13 -39.84 9.73 26.58
N GLU A 14 -40.09 9.16 27.73
CA GLU A 14 -39.01 8.59 28.58
C GLU A 14 -38.38 7.43 27.85
N ASN A 15 -37.09 7.54 27.57
CA ASN A 15 -36.31 6.44 27.04
C ASN A 15 -35.37 5.91 28.14
N SER A 16 -35.97 5.05 29.00
CA SER A 16 -35.21 4.22 29.93
C SER A 16 -34.84 2.92 29.25
N GLY A 17 -33.56 2.71 29.01
CA GLY A 17 -33.04 1.47 28.42
C GLY A 17 -31.54 1.38 28.36
N LEU A 18 -30.90 1.62 29.52
CA LEU A 18 -29.50 1.23 29.70
C LEU A 18 -29.45 -0.28 29.97
N THR A 19 -29.18 -1.08 28.97
CA THR A 19 -28.74 -2.47 29.17
C THR A 19 -27.20 -2.50 29.12
N ASN A 20 -26.66 -2.56 30.31
CA ASN A 20 -25.23 -2.78 30.57
C ASN A 20 -24.92 -4.27 30.29
N ILE A 21 -24.28 -4.57 29.15
CA ILE A 21 -23.75 -5.91 28.88
C ILE A 21 -22.26 -5.88 29.24
N GLN A 22 -21.96 -6.25 30.46
CA GLN A 22 -20.62 -6.67 30.87
C GLN A 22 -20.31 -8.02 30.21
N GLY A 23 -19.58 -7.98 29.11
CA GLY A 23 -18.94 -9.15 28.51
C GLY A 23 -17.55 -9.29 29.05
N GLU A 24 -17.35 -10.21 30.00
CA GLU A 24 -16.01 -10.62 30.43
C GLU A 24 -15.28 -11.27 29.28
N ALA A 25 -14.26 -10.56 28.74
CA ALA A 25 -13.32 -11.15 27.82
C ALA A 25 -12.30 -12.01 28.60
N LYS A 26 -12.48 -13.32 28.55
CA LYS A 26 -11.47 -14.29 29.00
C LYS A 26 -10.22 -14.15 28.11
N ILE A 27 -9.16 -13.62 28.69
CA ILE A 27 -7.84 -13.59 28.08
C ILE A 27 -7.27 -15.01 28.14
N SER A 28 -7.28 -15.72 27.02
CA SER A 28 -6.54 -16.95 26.87
C SER A 28 -5.05 -16.65 26.74
N HIS A 29 -4.31 -17.01 27.76
CA HIS A 29 -2.85 -16.99 27.74
C HIS A 29 -2.37 -18.14 26.83
N ASN A 30 -2.02 -17.81 25.59
CA ASN A 30 -1.31 -18.74 24.73
C ASN A 30 0.17 -18.74 25.14
N HIS A 31 0.60 -19.86 25.70
CA HIS A 31 1.97 -20.22 25.97
C HIS A 31 2.83 -20.08 24.71
N VAL A 32 3.75 -19.10 24.72
CA VAL A 32 4.80 -19.01 23.71
C VAL A 32 5.88 -20.01 24.08
N THR A 33 5.91 -21.12 23.35
CA THR A 33 7.01 -22.09 23.42
C THR A 33 8.20 -21.56 22.64
N THR A 34 9.20 -21.08 23.36
CA THR A 34 10.46 -20.64 22.78
C THR A 34 11.28 -21.85 22.34
N ALA A 35 11.29 -22.17 21.06
CA ALA A 35 12.20 -23.16 20.52
C ALA A 35 13.62 -22.61 20.47
N LYS A 36 14.48 -23.11 21.37
CA LYS A 36 15.92 -22.90 21.35
C LYS A 36 16.52 -23.61 20.15
N VAL A 37 16.91 -22.87 19.12
CA VAL A 37 17.72 -23.40 18.03
C VAL A 37 19.17 -23.41 18.48
N HIS A 38 19.71 -24.61 18.75
CA HIS A 38 21.13 -24.81 18.96
C HIS A 38 21.87 -24.79 17.63
N SER A 39 22.55 -23.70 17.34
CA SER A 39 23.55 -23.62 16.28
C SER A 39 24.82 -24.32 16.74
N THR A 40 25.08 -25.53 16.25
CA THR A 40 26.38 -26.21 16.36
C THR A 40 27.30 -25.66 15.27
N ALA A 41 28.23 -24.77 15.65
CA ALA A 41 29.32 -24.36 14.80
C ALA A 41 30.39 -25.46 14.76
N THR A 42 30.51 -26.12 13.61
CA THR A 42 31.59 -27.07 13.36
C THR A 42 32.83 -26.33 12.90
N TYR A 43 33.81 -26.22 13.78
CA TYR A 43 35.13 -25.71 13.42
C TYR A 43 35.88 -26.78 12.63
N ARG A 44 36.17 -26.52 11.37
CA ARG A 44 37.08 -27.32 10.57
C ARG A 44 38.50 -26.86 10.87
N LYS A 45 39.31 -27.78 11.41
CA LYS A 45 40.74 -27.64 11.60
C LYS A 45 41.45 -27.55 10.24
N GLU A 46 42.16 -26.48 10.00
CA GLU A 46 43.08 -26.36 8.87
C GLU A 46 44.35 -27.13 9.19
N ASP A 47 44.69 -28.05 8.30
CA ASP A 47 45.93 -28.80 8.30
C ASP A 47 47.02 -27.96 7.62
N LYS A 48 48.08 -27.68 8.37
CA LYS A 48 49.31 -27.08 7.86
C LYS A 48 50.13 -28.15 7.13
N SER A 49 50.27 -28.03 5.83
CA SER A 49 51.28 -28.79 5.09
C SER A 49 52.06 -27.93 4.14
N ARG A 50 53.28 -27.68 4.60
CA ARG A 50 54.57 -27.59 3.91
C ARG A 50 54.69 -26.81 2.60
N ASN A 51 55.42 -25.71 2.74
CA ASN A 51 56.15 -25.01 1.71
C ASN A 51 57.21 -25.93 1.06
N VAL A 52 57.13 -26.05 -0.26
CA VAL A 52 58.25 -26.45 -1.08
C VAL A 52 58.53 -25.33 -2.05
N ALA A 53 59.65 -24.63 -1.82
CA ALA A 53 60.17 -23.64 -2.75
C ALA A 53 60.77 -24.36 -3.95
N VAL A 54 60.27 -24.12 -5.14
CA VAL A 54 60.94 -24.44 -6.41
C VAL A 54 61.35 -23.14 -7.07
N THR A 55 62.64 -22.88 -7.02
CA THR A 55 63.33 -21.79 -7.75
C THR A 55 63.54 -22.24 -9.19
N THR A 56 62.84 -21.64 -10.16
CA THR A 56 63.19 -21.72 -11.56
C THR A 56 63.45 -20.35 -12.12
N TYR A 57 64.69 -20.11 -12.53
CA TYR A 57 65.16 -18.98 -13.33
C TYR A 57 64.58 -19.09 -14.74
N GLY A 58 64.12 -17.97 -15.28
CA GLY A 58 64.05 -17.84 -16.72
C GLY A 58 62.97 -16.96 -17.28
N LYS A 59 63.36 -15.75 -17.66
CA LYS A 59 63.00 -15.01 -18.87
C LYS A 59 61.62 -14.40 -19.03
N ASP A 60 61.68 -13.08 -19.20
CA ASP A 60 60.80 -12.24 -19.99
C ASP A 60 59.34 -12.20 -19.55
N VAL A 61 59.08 -11.38 -18.55
CA VAL A 61 57.73 -10.92 -18.24
C VAL A 61 57.47 -9.65 -19.08
N GLN A 62 56.73 -9.82 -20.17
CA GLN A 62 56.05 -8.68 -20.81
C GLN A 62 54.97 -8.13 -19.84
N PRO A 63 54.83 -6.80 -19.75
CA PRO A 63 53.79 -6.23 -18.89
C PRO A 63 52.42 -6.61 -19.45
N LEU A 64 51.70 -7.41 -18.68
CA LEU A 64 50.29 -7.66 -18.93
C LEU A 64 49.56 -6.32 -18.95
N SER A 65 49.19 -5.89 -20.15
CA SER A 65 48.24 -4.83 -20.38
C SER A 65 47.04 -5.01 -19.46
N GLN A 66 46.80 -3.96 -18.70
CA GLN A 66 45.60 -3.81 -17.88
C GLN A 66 44.36 -4.08 -18.75
N GLN A 67 43.86 -5.29 -18.67
CA GLN A 67 42.48 -5.57 -19.09
C GLN A 67 41.59 -4.80 -18.12
N GLN A 68 41.23 -3.59 -18.52
CA GLN A 68 40.13 -2.85 -17.94
C GLN A 68 38.90 -3.80 -17.97
N ALA A 69 38.62 -4.36 -16.82
CA ALA A 69 37.33 -5.00 -16.59
C ALA A 69 36.28 -3.92 -16.76
N ALA A 70 35.80 -3.80 -17.99
CA ALA A 70 34.60 -3.05 -18.30
C ALA A 70 33.47 -3.76 -17.53
N THR A 71 33.23 -3.34 -16.32
CA THR A 71 32.00 -3.62 -15.58
C THR A 71 30.88 -3.07 -16.45
N LYS A 72 30.34 -3.92 -17.33
CA LYS A 72 29.08 -3.67 -17.99
C LYS A 72 28.05 -3.51 -16.89
N ASN A 73 27.86 -2.26 -16.48
CA ASN A 73 26.75 -1.85 -15.66
C ASN A 73 25.48 -2.16 -16.48
N LYS A 74 24.97 -3.39 -16.28
CA LYS A 74 23.76 -3.86 -16.94
C LYS A 74 22.64 -3.07 -16.27
N GLU A 75 22.36 -1.92 -16.85
CA GLU A 75 21.24 -1.07 -16.45
C GLU A 75 19.99 -1.97 -16.37
N ARG A 76 19.63 -2.34 -15.15
CA ARG A 76 18.45 -3.19 -14.92
C ARG A 76 17.26 -2.37 -15.41
N ARG A 77 16.67 -2.78 -16.50
CA ARG A 77 15.44 -2.17 -17.01
C ARG A 77 14.42 -2.25 -15.88
N LYS A 78 14.02 -1.11 -15.38
CA LYS A 78 12.98 -1.01 -14.36
C LYS A 78 11.68 -1.50 -14.94
N VAL A 79 11.07 -2.46 -14.29
CA VAL A 79 9.80 -3.05 -14.70
C VAL A 79 8.69 -2.13 -14.23
N LYS A 80 7.83 -1.70 -15.14
CA LYS A 80 6.59 -0.99 -14.78
C LYS A 80 5.55 -2.01 -14.35
N LEU A 81 4.95 -1.77 -13.21
CA LEU A 81 3.91 -2.61 -12.62
C LEU A 81 2.60 -1.84 -12.65
N HIS A 82 1.56 -2.49 -13.16
CA HIS A 82 0.17 -2.03 -13.11
C HIS A 82 -0.58 -2.93 -12.15
N ARG A 83 -1.22 -2.36 -11.13
CA ARG A 83 -1.84 -3.07 -10.01
C ARG A 83 -3.16 -2.42 -9.63
N PHE A 84 -3.93 -3.10 -8.80
CA PHE A 84 -5.24 -2.65 -8.33
C PHE A 84 -5.30 -2.64 -6.80
N ALA A 85 -6.01 -1.66 -6.24
CA ALA A 85 -6.17 -1.51 -4.80
C ALA A 85 -7.45 -0.80 -4.39
N ASN A 86 -7.82 -1.02 -3.13
CA ASN A 86 -8.73 -0.15 -2.40
C ASN A 86 -7.93 0.65 -1.37
N PHE A 87 -8.31 1.90 -1.15
CA PHE A 87 -7.71 2.75 -0.14
C PHE A 87 -8.55 2.78 1.12
N MET A 88 -7.87 2.86 2.24
CA MET A 88 -8.47 3.10 3.54
C MET A 88 -8.25 4.54 3.95
N ILE A 89 -9.20 5.08 4.71
CA ILE A 89 -9.09 6.40 5.32
C ILE A 89 -8.96 6.20 6.82
N ASP A 90 -7.83 6.63 7.36
CA ASP A 90 -7.58 6.59 8.80
C ASP A 90 -7.04 7.95 9.25
N ASN A 91 -7.75 8.59 10.20
CA ASN A 91 -7.42 9.93 10.72
C ASN A 91 -7.18 10.97 9.61
N GLY A 92 -7.98 10.93 8.54
CA GLY A 92 -7.85 11.81 7.39
C GLY A 92 -6.72 11.45 6.41
N ARG A 93 -5.94 10.42 6.71
CA ARG A 93 -4.90 9.88 5.86
C ARG A 93 -5.45 8.79 4.96
N ILE A 94 -5.24 8.93 3.67
CA ILE A 94 -5.65 7.94 2.67
C ILE A 94 -4.46 7.06 2.35
N SER A 95 -4.60 5.75 2.49
CA SER A 95 -3.52 4.81 2.25
C SER A 95 -4.01 3.42 1.85
N THR A 96 -3.09 2.60 1.31
CA THR A 96 -3.30 1.17 1.09
C THR A 96 -2.07 0.40 1.55
N LEU A 97 -2.28 -0.81 2.08
CA LEU A 97 -1.18 -1.70 2.46
C LEU A 97 -0.60 -2.36 1.20
N GLU A 98 0.72 -2.49 1.12
CA GLU A 98 1.38 -3.16 -0.01
C GLU A 98 0.85 -4.58 -0.26
N ARG A 99 0.55 -5.32 0.81
CA ARG A 99 0.00 -6.68 0.75
C ARG A 99 -1.43 -6.78 0.22
N THR A 100 -2.17 -5.65 0.15
CA THR A 100 -3.55 -5.61 -0.35
C THR A 100 -3.63 -5.16 -1.81
N ILE A 101 -2.50 -4.80 -2.39
CA ILE A 101 -2.37 -4.49 -3.81
C ILE A 101 -2.36 -5.81 -4.58
N SER A 102 -3.17 -5.90 -5.64
CA SER A 102 -3.44 -7.13 -6.39
C SER A 102 -3.23 -6.94 -7.88
N ASP A 103 -3.02 -8.06 -8.59
CA ASP A 103 -3.12 -8.14 -10.05
C ASP A 103 -4.58 -8.26 -10.50
N ASP A 104 -5.48 -8.63 -9.59
CA ASP A 104 -6.90 -8.78 -9.83
C ASP A 104 -7.59 -7.41 -9.72
N SER A 105 -8.32 -7.03 -10.78
CA SER A 105 -9.10 -5.80 -10.88
C SER A 105 -10.44 -5.88 -10.17
N SER A 106 -10.93 -7.08 -9.88
CA SER A 106 -12.25 -7.28 -9.28
C SER A 106 -12.35 -6.56 -7.94
N ASP A 107 -13.43 -5.81 -7.74
CA ASP A 107 -13.72 -5.07 -6.51
C ASP A 107 -12.66 -4.03 -6.08
N LYS A 108 -11.76 -3.65 -6.95
CA LYS A 108 -10.74 -2.64 -6.66
C LYS A 108 -11.07 -1.32 -7.34
N LEU A 109 -11.30 -0.28 -6.54
CA LEU A 109 -11.71 1.04 -7.04
C LEU A 109 -10.62 1.79 -7.79
N PHE A 110 -9.34 1.46 -7.53
CA PHE A 110 -8.21 2.21 -8.06
C PHE A 110 -7.19 1.32 -8.76
N THR A 111 -6.60 1.86 -9.82
CA THR A 111 -5.35 1.37 -10.41
C THR A 111 -4.16 2.07 -9.77
N ILE A 112 -3.03 1.38 -9.66
CA ILE A 112 -1.74 1.92 -9.19
C ILE A 112 -0.66 1.54 -10.18
N ASP A 113 0.07 2.54 -10.66
CA ASP A 113 1.18 2.38 -11.59
C ASP A 113 2.49 2.83 -10.94
N TYR A 114 3.48 1.94 -10.92
CA TYR A 114 4.80 2.21 -10.34
C TYR A 114 5.89 1.36 -10.98
N GLU A 115 7.16 1.78 -10.83
CA GLU A 115 8.31 0.97 -11.19
C GLU A 115 8.71 0.06 -10.02
N GLU A 116 9.16 -1.15 -10.32
CA GLU A 116 9.64 -2.07 -9.30
C GLU A 116 10.74 -1.42 -8.45
N GLY A 117 10.56 -1.45 -7.12
CA GLY A 117 11.47 -0.81 -6.16
C GLY A 117 11.30 0.71 -6.01
N ALA A 118 10.33 1.33 -6.70
CA ALA A 118 10.06 2.75 -6.54
C ALA A 118 9.39 3.07 -5.20
N ASN A 119 9.60 4.29 -4.73
CA ASN A 119 8.94 4.85 -3.56
C ASN A 119 7.82 5.84 -3.92
N VAL A 120 7.55 6.00 -5.22
CA VAL A 120 6.50 6.87 -5.75
C VAL A 120 5.70 6.06 -6.77
N ALA A 121 4.39 6.26 -6.76
CA ALA A 121 3.44 5.68 -7.70
C ALA A 121 2.43 6.72 -8.15
N THR A 122 1.75 6.48 -9.27
CA THR A 122 0.52 7.19 -9.62
C THR A 122 -0.68 6.28 -9.37
N TYR A 123 -1.86 6.88 -9.20
CA TYR A 123 -3.11 6.12 -9.11
C TYR A 123 -4.23 6.84 -9.86
N ALA A 124 -5.16 6.03 -10.35
CA ALA A 124 -6.35 6.51 -11.05
C ALA A 124 -7.57 5.63 -10.68
N ILE A 125 -8.74 6.00 -11.18
CA ILE A 125 -9.93 5.17 -11.04
C ILE A 125 -9.78 3.92 -11.92
N ASN A 126 -10.11 2.75 -11.36
CA ASN A 126 -10.30 1.56 -12.17
C ASN A 126 -11.50 1.76 -13.10
N PRO A 127 -11.32 1.71 -14.43
CA PRO A 127 -12.40 1.92 -15.38
C PRO A 127 -13.59 0.97 -15.20
N GLU A 128 -13.34 -0.26 -14.74
CA GLU A 128 -14.37 -1.28 -14.51
C GLU A 128 -15.28 -0.92 -13.32
N CYS A 129 -14.79 -0.09 -12.39
CA CYS A 129 -15.53 0.32 -11.19
C CYS A 129 -16.27 1.66 -11.30
N LYS A 130 -16.26 2.31 -12.48
CA LYS A 130 -16.92 3.60 -12.67
C LYS A 130 -18.42 3.57 -12.29
N ALA A 131 -19.13 2.54 -12.72
CA ALA A 131 -20.56 2.39 -12.40
C ALA A 131 -20.79 2.23 -10.88
N LEU A 132 -19.91 1.51 -10.19
CA LEU A 132 -19.97 1.36 -8.74
C LEU A 132 -19.72 2.69 -8.03
N ILE A 133 -18.76 3.48 -8.47
CA ILE A 133 -18.48 4.81 -7.91
C ILE A 133 -19.66 5.75 -8.15
N LEU A 134 -20.28 5.71 -9.32
CA LEU A 134 -21.44 6.54 -9.65
C LEU A 134 -22.68 6.16 -8.82
N SER A 135 -22.82 4.90 -8.39
CA SER A 135 -23.91 4.48 -7.54
C SER A 135 -23.79 4.97 -6.09
N ASP A 136 -22.55 5.23 -5.61
CA ASP A 136 -22.28 5.77 -4.27
C ASP A 136 -21.21 6.87 -4.33
N ILE A 137 -21.54 7.91 -5.06
CA ILE A 137 -20.62 8.99 -5.39
C ILE A 137 -20.17 9.79 -4.17
N GLN A 138 -21.01 9.87 -3.12
CA GLN A 138 -20.69 10.61 -1.90
C GLN A 138 -19.54 9.97 -1.12
N THR A 139 -19.47 8.65 -1.10
CA THR A 139 -18.36 7.93 -0.46
C THR A 139 -17.03 8.19 -1.17
N PHE A 140 -17.09 8.49 -2.48
CA PHE A 140 -15.91 8.72 -3.29
C PHE A 140 -15.27 10.12 -3.06
N GLN A 141 -16.01 11.11 -2.51
CA GLN A 141 -15.55 12.49 -2.33
C GLN A 141 -14.19 12.62 -1.62
N ASN A 142 -13.91 11.73 -0.69
CA ASN A 142 -12.69 11.79 0.12
C ASN A 142 -11.41 11.49 -0.68
N TYR A 143 -11.54 10.79 -1.81
CA TYR A 143 -10.42 10.33 -2.63
C TYR A 143 -10.00 11.32 -3.71
N VAL A 144 -10.80 12.37 -3.94
CA VAL A 144 -10.56 13.36 -4.99
C VAL A 144 -10.17 14.73 -4.42
N ALA A 145 -9.42 15.52 -5.20
CA ALA A 145 -8.98 16.85 -4.78
C ALA A 145 -10.13 17.86 -4.79
N LYS A 146 -11.04 17.73 -5.78
CA LYS A 146 -12.22 18.59 -5.93
C LYS A 146 -13.43 17.71 -6.16
N PHE A 147 -14.48 17.99 -5.43
CA PHE A 147 -15.73 17.25 -5.49
C PHE A 147 -16.87 18.20 -5.85
N ASN A 148 -17.04 18.45 -7.15
CA ASN A 148 -18.11 19.29 -7.68
C ASN A 148 -18.98 18.43 -8.59
N ILE A 149 -20.21 18.20 -8.14
CA ILE A 149 -21.22 17.45 -8.90
C ILE A 149 -22.36 18.39 -9.25
N THR A 150 -22.74 18.41 -10.51
CA THR A 150 -23.91 19.12 -10.99
C THR A 150 -24.86 18.11 -11.62
N GLY A 151 -26.06 17.98 -11.05
CA GLY A 151 -27.07 17.03 -11.53
C GLY A 151 -26.76 15.58 -11.18
N ASN A 152 -27.19 14.66 -12.04
CA ASN A 152 -26.96 13.22 -11.92
C ASN A 152 -25.88 12.80 -12.92
N PRO A 153 -24.63 12.68 -12.52
CA PRO A 153 -23.55 12.31 -13.44
C PRO A 153 -23.71 10.87 -13.92
N THR A 154 -23.35 10.66 -15.18
CA THR A 154 -23.40 9.34 -15.83
C THR A 154 -22.02 8.82 -16.20
N ASP A 155 -20.97 9.66 -16.07
CA ASP A 155 -19.59 9.27 -16.31
C ASP A 155 -18.64 10.03 -15.38
N ILE A 156 -17.44 9.47 -15.22
CA ILE A 156 -16.32 10.04 -14.49
C ILE A 156 -15.09 10.06 -15.40
N VAL A 157 -14.51 11.24 -15.57
CA VAL A 157 -13.28 11.43 -16.34
C VAL A 157 -12.15 11.85 -15.42
N VAL A 158 -11.07 11.09 -15.41
CA VAL A 158 -9.84 11.46 -14.68
C VAL A 158 -9.13 12.57 -15.46
N LYS A 159 -8.97 13.74 -14.86
CA LYS A 159 -8.24 14.89 -15.42
C LYS A 159 -6.77 14.88 -15.02
N GLN A 160 -6.48 14.41 -13.82
CA GLN A 160 -5.13 14.28 -13.29
C GLN A 160 -5.07 13.07 -12.38
N GLU A 161 -4.10 12.22 -12.62
CA GLU A 161 -3.79 11.10 -11.72
C GLU A 161 -3.32 11.61 -10.36
N GLY A 162 -3.65 10.88 -9.32
CA GLY A 162 -3.14 11.15 -8.00
C GLY A 162 -1.75 10.56 -7.81
N ARG A 163 -1.08 10.95 -6.72
CA ARG A 163 0.25 10.44 -6.37
C ARG A 163 0.26 9.74 -5.03
N LEU A 164 1.10 8.72 -4.96
CA LEU A 164 1.35 7.92 -3.77
C LEU A 164 2.84 7.98 -3.41
N ASN A 165 3.12 8.06 -2.12
CA ASN A 165 4.45 7.88 -1.58
C ASN A 165 4.48 6.63 -0.70
N LYS A 166 5.54 5.83 -0.82
CA LYS A 166 5.74 4.64 -0.01
C LYS A 166 6.30 5.01 1.36
N VAL A 167 5.61 4.62 2.42
CA VAL A 167 6.01 4.82 3.81
C VAL A 167 5.99 3.47 4.52
N GLY A 168 7.16 2.87 4.66
CA GLY A 168 7.28 1.50 5.15
C GLY A 168 6.59 0.50 4.23
N LYS A 169 5.56 -0.18 4.74
CA LYS A 169 4.74 -1.16 3.99
C LYS A 169 3.39 -0.59 3.51
N GLN A 170 3.28 0.73 3.44
CA GLN A 170 2.07 1.42 3.01
C GLN A 170 2.37 2.37 1.86
N TRP A 171 1.41 2.47 0.94
CA TRP A 171 1.33 3.54 -0.03
C TRP A 171 0.34 4.59 0.47
N VAL A 172 0.79 5.82 0.59
CA VAL A 172 0.03 6.94 1.15
C VAL A 172 -0.21 7.97 0.07
N VAL A 173 -1.44 8.44 -0.04
CA VAL A 173 -1.79 9.51 -0.98
C VAL A 173 -1.07 10.78 -0.57
N SER A 174 -0.21 11.28 -1.44
CA SER A 174 0.46 12.58 -1.33
C SER A 174 -0.27 13.67 -2.11
N GLU A 175 -0.84 13.30 -3.25
CA GLU A 175 -1.68 14.19 -4.05
C GLU A 175 -2.95 13.43 -4.45
N LYS A 176 -4.12 14.05 -4.20
CA LYS A 176 -5.40 13.46 -4.60
C LYS A 176 -5.62 13.58 -6.10
N LEU A 177 -6.28 12.60 -6.68
CA LEU A 177 -6.66 12.65 -8.08
C LEU A 177 -7.69 13.75 -8.36
N VAL A 178 -7.69 14.26 -9.60
CA VAL A 178 -8.67 15.25 -10.07
C VAL A 178 -9.58 14.57 -11.08
N VAL A 179 -10.88 14.65 -10.83
CA VAL A 179 -11.91 14.08 -11.70
C VAL A 179 -12.92 15.13 -12.12
N GLU A 180 -13.58 14.86 -13.23
CA GLU A 180 -14.76 15.58 -13.70
C GLU A 180 -15.92 14.58 -13.77
N PHE A 181 -17.02 14.91 -13.13
CA PHE A 181 -18.28 14.17 -13.23
C PHE A 181 -19.10 14.75 -14.38
N LYS A 182 -19.61 13.88 -15.27
CA LYS A 182 -20.39 14.25 -16.47
C LYS A 182 -21.77 13.61 -16.48
#